data_a505c12f8e164ee5b0ce2beac8de8178
#
_entry.id   a505c12f8e164ee5b0ce2beac8de8178
#
_cell.length_a   1.000
_cell.length_b   1.000
_cell.length_c   1.000
_cell.angle_alpha   90.00
_cell.angle_beta   90.00
_cell.angle_gamma   90.00
#
_symmetry.space_group_name_H-M   'P 1'
#
loop_
_entity.id
_entity.type
_entity.pdbx_description
1 polymer ?
#
loop_
_entity_poly.entity_id
_entity_poly.type
_entity_poly.pdbx_seq_one_letter_code
_entity_poly.pdbx_strand_id
1 'polypeptide(L)'
;MAQTQRIVFMGTPDLAAAVLRRLVRWPGGDVVAVYTQPDRPAGRGHKLTPSPVKKLAQELGLPVHQPLNFRQEGAVDELAALKPDLLVVAAYGLILPQAVLDIPTVDTL
;
A
#
# COMPACT_ATOMS: atom_id res chain seq x y z
N MET A 1 -11.02 -24.77 7.40
CA MET A 1 -9.76 -24.04 7.22
C MET A 1 -10.01 -22.55 7.25
N ALA A 2 -9.21 -21.84 8.02
CA ALA A 2 -9.30 -20.39 8.05
C ALA A 2 -8.83 -19.83 6.69
N GLN A 3 -9.63 -18.95 6.10
CA GLN A 3 -9.23 -18.26 4.90
C GLN A 3 -8.27 -17.12 5.26
N THR A 4 -7.23 -16.96 4.47
CA THR A 4 -6.34 -15.81 4.64
C THR A 4 -7.07 -14.54 4.18
N GLN A 5 -6.81 -13.44 4.88
CA GLN A 5 -7.34 -12.14 4.52
C GLN A 5 -6.52 -11.55 3.36
N ARG A 6 -7.20 -11.00 2.36
CA ARG A 6 -6.53 -10.26 1.30
C ARG A 6 -6.21 -8.87 1.83
N ILE A 7 -4.94 -8.52 1.84
CA ILE A 7 -4.47 -7.27 2.43
C ILE A 7 -3.89 -6.38 1.35
N VAL A 8 -4.31 -5.11 1.35
CA VAL A 8 -3.64 -4.04 0.63
C VAL A 8 -2.93 -3.17 1.67
N PHE A 9 -1.64 -2.99 1.50
CA PHE A 9 -0.82 -2.18 2.40
C PHE A 9 -0.57 -0.81 1.79
N MET A 10 -0.68 0.23 2.61
CA MET A 10 -0.41 1.61 2.19
C MET A 10 0.59 2.25 3.15
N GLY A 11 1.74 2.66 2.63
CA GLY A 11 2.76 3.30 3.44
C GLY A 11 3.88 3.86 2.59
N THR A 12 4.76 4.66 3.19
CA THR A 12 5.81 5.34 2.45
C THR A 12 7.19 5.28 3.11
N PRO A 13 7.42 5.77 4.36
CA PRO A 13 8.76 5.87 4.93
C PRO A 13 9.27 4.55 5.53
N ASP A 14 10.48 4.60 6.08
CA ASP A 14 11.13 3.44 6.69
C ASP A 14 10.27 2.75 7.76
N LEU A 15 9.57 3.53 8.57
CA LEU A 15 8.68 2.97 9.59
C LEU A 15 7.60 2.11 8.95
N ALA A 16 7.02 2.56 7.85
CA ALA A 16 6.01 1.80 7.13
C ALA A 16 6.61 0.54 6.51
N ALA A 17 7.82 0.63 5.97
CA ALA A 17 8.51 -0.54 5.43
C ALA A 17 8.74 -1.60 6.52
N ALA A 18 9.07 -1.19 7.74
CA ALA A 18 9.21 -2.13 8.86
C ALA A 18 7.90 -2.84 9.18
N VAL A 19 6.77 -2.12 9.11
CA VAL A 19 5.45 -2.70 9.31
C VAL A 19 5.14 -3.72 8.20
N LEU A 20 5.41 -3.36 6.95
CA LEU A 20 5.19 -4.25 5.82
C LEU A 20 6.01 -5.54 5.96
N ARG A 21 7.27 -5.41 6.37
CA ARG A 21 8.17 -6.57 6.54
C ARG A 21 7.59 -7.57 7.54
N ARG A 22 6.95 -7.10 8.59
CA ARG A 22 6.29 -7.95 9.57
C ARG A 22 4.97 -8.51 9.04
N LEU A 23 4.21 -7.68 8.34
CA LEU A 23 2.90 -8.04 7.84
C LEU A 23 2.96 -9.22 6.86
N VAL A 24 3.97 -9.25 5.99
CA VAL A 24 4.10 -10.33 5.02
C VAL A 24 4.40 -11.68 5.66
N ARG A 25 4.83 -11.70 6.91
CA ARG A 25 5.08 -12.94 7.67
C ARG A 25 3.86 -13.42 8.44
N TRP A 26 2.82 -12.61 8.51
CA TRP A 26 1.62 -12.98 9.25
C TRP A 26 0.84 -14.05 8.49
N PRO A 27 0.62 -15.25 9.11
CA PRO A 27 -0.03 -16.35 8.39
C PRO A 27 -1.52 -16.13 8.15
N GLY A 28 -2.15 -15.18 8.86
CA GLY A 28 -3.58 -14.86 8.69
C GLY A 28 -3.87 -13.97 7.48
N GLY A 29 -2.85 -13.47 6.79
CA GLY A 29 -3.06 -12.54 5.69
C GLY A 29 -2.14 -12.78 4.52
N ASP A 30 -2.56 -12.29 3.36
CA ASP A 30 -1.82 -12.32 2.12
C ASP A 30 -1.80 -10.90 1.56
N VAL A 31 -0.61 -10.28 1.52
CA VAL A 31 -0.46 -8.93 0.96
C VAL A 31 -0.52 -9.04 -0.56
N VAL A 32 -1.61 -8.57 -1.14
CA VAL A 32 -1.85 -8.69 -2.58
C VAL A 32 -1.36 -7.49 -3.38
N ALA A 33 -1.19 -6.35 -2.73
CA ALA A 33 -0.68 -5.14 -3.38
C ALA A 33 -0.20 -4.14 -2.33
N VAL A 34 0.66 -3.23 -2.78
CA VAL A 34 1.24 -2.19 -1.94
C VAL A 34 1.02 -0.84 -2.61
N TYR A 35 0.51 0.12 -1.84
CA TYR A 35 0.38 1.50 -2.26
C TYR A 35 1.41 2.34 -1.53
N THR A 36 2.09 3.21 -2.26
CA THR A 36 3.08 4.13 -1.71
C THR A 36 3.07 5.42 -2.50
N GLN A 37 3.60 6.49 -1.93
CA GLN A 37 3.66 7.76 -2.65
C GLN A 37 4.55 7.64 -3.89
N PRO A 38 4.30 8.48 -4.92
CA PRO A 38 5.16 8.51 -6.10
C PRO A 38 6.61 8.77 -5.74
N ASP A 39 7.53 8.30 -6.61
CA ASP A 39 8.95 8.57 -6.45
C ASP A 39 9.18 10.07 -6.37
N ARG A 40 10.10 10.49 -5.50
CA ARG A 40 10.37 11.90 -5.28
C ARG A 40 11.83 12.21 -5.51
N PRO A 41 12.16 13.44 -5.93
CA PRO A 41 13.54 13.87 -5.97
C PRO A 41 14.15 13.81 -4.57
N ALA A 42 15.34 13.21 -4.45
CA ALA A 42 16.03 13.09 -3.18
C ALA A 42 17.54 13.21 -3.40
N GLY A 43 18.22 13.75 -2.39
CA GLY A 43 19.66 13.87 -2.40
C GLY A 43 20.19 14.88 -3.43
N ARG A 44 21.49 14.82 -3.66
CA ARG A 44 22.15 15.67 -4.64
C ARG A 44 21.77 15.25 -6.04
N GLY A 45 21.49 16.23 -6.92
CA GLY A 45 21.10 15.99 -8.29
C GLY A 45 19.62 15.71 -8.48
N HIS A 46 18.84 15.71 -7.40
CA HIS A 46 17.38 15.55 -7.45
C HIS A 46 16.91 14.36 -8.28
N LYS A 47 17.59 13.22 -8.18
CA LYS A 47 17.14 11.99 -8.82
C LYS A 47 15.87 11.49 -8.19
N LEU A 48 14.93 11.04 -9.01
CA LEU A 48 13.73 10.40 -8.52
C LEU A 48 14.10 9.13 -7.75
N THR A 49 13.69 9.07 -6.49
CA THR A 49 14.03 7.97 -5.60
C THR A 49 12.75 7.28 -5.15
N PRO A 50 12.68 5.95 -5.24
CA PRO A 50 11.54 5.21 -4.72
C PRO A 50 11.50 5.28 -3.20
N SER A 51 10.28 5.20 -2.64
CA SER A 51 10.11 5.16 -1.19
C SER A 51 10.70 3.87 -0.61
N PRO A 52 11.04 3.86 0.70
CA PRO A 52 11.44 2.62 1.36
C PRO A 52 10.43 1.49 1.20
N VAL A 53 9.13 1.80 1.25
CA VAL A 53 8.07 0.80 1.04
C VAL A 53 8.13 0.23 -0.37
N LYS A 54 8.32 1.08 -1.39
CA LYS A 54 8.43 0.60 -2.77
C LYS A 54 9.63 -0.33 -2.93
N LYS A 55 10.78 0.05 -2.38
CA LYS A 55 11.99 -0.78 -2.46
C LYS A 55 11.73 -2.16 -1.86
N LEU A 56 11.14 -2.21 -0.68
CA LEU A 56 10.84 -3.47 -0.03
C LEU A 56 9.83 -4.30 -0.81
N ALA A 57 8.76 -3.66 -1.31
CA ALA A 57 7.74 -4.36 -2.08
C ALA A 57 8.35 -4.99 -3.34
N GLN A 58 9.24 -4.30 -4.02
CA GLN A 58 9.93 -4.83 -5.19
C GLN A 58 10.81 -6.03 -4.82
N GLU A 59 11.52 -5.98 -3.69
CA GLU A 59 12.31 -7.12 -3.21
C GLU A 59 11.42 -8.34 -2.91
N LEU A 60 10.21 -8.10 -2.43
CA LEU A 60 9.26 -9.15 -2.08
C LEU A 60 8.42 -9.63 -3.27
N GLY A 61 8.57 -9.00 -4.43
CA GLY A 61 7.79 -9.34 -5.61
C GLY A 61 6.32 -8.93 -5.53
N LEU A 62 6.00 -7.92 -4.73
CA LEU A 62 4.63 -7.44 -4.56
C LEU A 62 4.29 -6.35 -5.59
N PRO A 63 3.06 -6.36 -6.15
CA PRO A 63 2.60 -5.27 -7.01
C PRO A 63 2.62 -3.93 -6.28
N VAL A 64 3.11 -2.89 -6.96
CA VAL A 64 3.22 -1.54 -6.41
C VAL A 64 2.32 -0.59 -7.19
N HIS A 65 1.54 0.20 -6.46
CA HIS A 65 0.68 1.25 -7.03
C HIS A 65 1.09 2.59 -6.45
N GLN A 66 1.22 3.59 -7.30
CA GLN A 66 1.69 4.92 -6.90
C GLN A 66 0.79 6.04 -7.44
N PRO A 67 -0.52 6.04 -7.13
CA PRO A 67 -1.37 7.13 -7.57
C PRO A 67 -0.94 8.43 -6.92
N LEU A 68 -1.14 9.55 -7.64
CA LEU A 68 -0.89 10.88 -7.09
C LEU A 68 -1.84 11.17 -5.93
N ASN A 69 -3.08 10.72 -6.07
CA ASN A 69 -4.12 10.81 -5.04
C ASN A 69 -5.30 9.95 -5.49
N PHE A 70 -6.31 9.81 -4.64
CA PHE A 70 -7.49 9.00 -4.97
C PHE A 70 -8.58 9.78 -5.70
N ARG A 71 -8.30 11.03 -6.10
CA ARG A 71 -9.14 11.76 -7.06
C ARG A 71 -8.75 11.43 -8.50
N GLN A 72 -7.57 10.84 -8.69
CA GLN A 72 -7.10 10.42 -9.99
C GLN A 72 -8.10 9.41 -10.57
N GLU A 73 -8.47 9.61 -11.84
CA GLU A 73 -9.44 8.74 -12.49
C GLU A 73 -9.00 7.28 -12.44
N GLY A 74 -9.91 6.41 -12.03
CA GLY A 74 -9.65 4.98 -11.95
C GLY A 74 -8.95 4.51 -10.68
N ALA A 75 -8.41 5.41 -9.84
CA ALA A 75 -7.65 5.00 -8.66
C ALA A 75 -8.50 4.23 -7.65
N VAL A 76 -9.72 4.69 -7.39
CA VAL A 76 -10.64 4.01 -6.47
C VAL A 76 -11.08 2.67 -7.05
N ASP A 77 -11.42 2.64 -8.35
CA ASP A 77 -11.87 1.41 -9.01
C ASP A 77 -10.77 0.35 -9.06
N GLU A 78 -9.53 0.78 -9.28
CA GLU A 78 -8.37 -0.11 -9.29
C GLU A 78 -8.18 -0.78 -7.93
N LEU A 79 -8.31 0.00 -6.86
CA LEU A 79 -8.22 -0.55 -5.50
C LEU A 79 -9.38 -1.51 -5.23
N ALA A 80 -10.59 -1.14 -5.62
CA ALA A 80 -11.76 -2.00 -5.43
C ALA A 80 -11.62 -3.32 -6.20
N ALA A 81 -11.00 -3.29 -7.38
CA ALA A 81 -10.77 -4.49 -8.18
C ALA A 81 -9.83 -5.50 -7.51
N LEU A 82 -9.00 -5.05 -6.59
CA LEU A 82 -8.13 -5.94 -5.80
C LEU A 82 -8.89 -6.74 -4.75
N LYS A 83 -10.13 -6.36 -4.46
CA LYS A 83 -11.01 -7.04 -3.49
C LYS A 83 -10.34 -7.26 -2.13
N PRO A 84 -9.84 -6.20 -1.48
CA PRO A 84 -9.19 -6.36 -0.20
C PRO A 84 -10.19 -6.68 0.91
N ASP A 85 -9.78 -7.54 1.83
CA ASP A 85 -10.51 -7.75 3.08
C ASP A 85 -10.07 -6.75 4.14
N LEU A 86 -8.77 -6.46 4.15
CA LEU A 86 -8.17 -5.49 5.05
C LEU A 86 -7.36 -4.48 4.26
N LEU A 87 -7.45 -3.23 4.69
CA LEU A 87 -6.59 -2.16 4.22
C LEU A 87 -5.75 -1.73 5.43
N VAL A 88 -4.43 -1.93 5.35
CA VAL A 88 -3.52 -1.58 6.44
C VAL A 88 -2.76 -0.33 6.04
N VAL A 89 -2.92 0.74 6.80
CA VAL A 89 -2.33 2.05 6.50
C VAL A 89 -1.30 2.40 7.57
N ALA A 90 -0.07 2.68 7.14
CA ALA A 90 1.01 3.04 8.04
C ALA A 90 1.82 4.17 7.41
N ALA A 91 1.56 5.40 7.83
CA ALA A 91 2.30 6.58 7.35
C ALA A 91 2.30 6.67 5.82
N TYR A 92 1.13 6.59 5.20
CA TYR A 92 1.00 6.67 3.75
C TYR A 92 1.26 8.09 3.22
N GLY A 93 0.65 9.08 3.88
CA GLY A 93 0.87 10.49 3.52
C GLY A 93 -0.09 11.06 2.49
N LEU A 94 -1.02 10.25 1.97
CA LEU A 94 -2.09 10.74 1.08
C LEU A 94 -3.42 10.66 1.80
N ILE A 95 -4.32 11.58 1.45
CA ILE A 95 -5.68 11.60 2.00
C ILE A 95 -6.46 10.40 1.45
N LEU A 96 -7.09 9.66 2.35
CA LEU A 96 -7.95 8.54 1.98
C LEU A 96 -9.41 8.97 2.09
N PRO A 97 -10.10 9.18 0.96
CA PRO A 97 -11.53 9.51 1.00
C PRO A 97 -12.36 8.35 1.55
N GLN A 98 -13.55 8.65 2.04
CA GLN A 98 -14.44 7.65 2.62
C GLN A 98 -14.69 6.48 1.66
N ALA A 99 -14.80 6.76 0.35
CA ALA A 99 -14.98 5.72 -0.65
C ALA A 99 -13.87 4.67 -0.62
N VAL A 100 -12.62 5.08 -0.31
CA VAL A 100 -11.49 4.17 -0.16
C VAL A 100 -11.60 3.39 1.14
N LEU A 101 -11.92 4.06 2.23
CA LEU A 101 -12.02 3.44 3.56
C LEU A 101 -13.10 2.37 3.62
N ASP A 102 -14.13 2.48 2.80
CA ASP A 102 -15.27 1.56 2.76
C ASP A 102 -15.06 0.36 1.82
N ILE A 103 -13.97 0.33 1.04
CA ILE A 103 -13.71 -0.75 0.10
C ILE A 103 -13.45 -2.09 0.78
N PRO A 104 -12.61 -2.18 1.85
CA PRO A 104 -12.32 -3.46 2.47
C PRO A 104 -13.56 -4.14 3.04
N THR A 105 -13.67 -5.45 2.86
CA THR A 105 -14.83 -6.19 3.35
C THR A 105 -14.83 -6.35 4.86
N VAL A 106 -13.66 -6.28 5.51
CA VAL A 106 -13.55 -6.43 6.96
C VAL A 106 -13.27 -5.10 7.64
N ASP A 107 -12.14 -4.47 7.36
CA ASP A 107 -11.79 -3.21 8.02
C ASP A 107 -10.63 -2.49 7.35
N THR A 108 -10.49 -1.22 7.72
CA THR A 108 -9.29 -0.42 7.45
C THR A 108 -8.59 -0.18 8.80
N LEU A 109 -7.33 -0.52 8.84
CA LEU A 109 -6.54 -0.44 10.08
C LEU A 109 -5.45 0.62 9.99
#